data_a2e829eb3d8c783f43d4a08a81f1a111
#
_entry.id   a2e829eb3d8c783f43d4a08a81f1a111
#
_cell.length_a   1.000
_cell.length_b   1.000
_cell.length_c   1.000
_cell.angle_alpha   90.00
_cell.angle_beta   90.00
_cell.angle_gamma   90.00
#
_symmetry.space_group_name_H-M   'P 1'
#
loop_
_entity.id
_entity.type
_entity.pdbx_description
1 polymer ?
#
loop_
_entity_poly.entity_id
_entity_poly.type
_entity_poly.pdbx_seq_one_letter_code
_entity_poly.pdbx_strand_id
1 'polypeptide(L)'
;MKTVGQILLIARNSKNLSIIDISIELKISKSIIIDLENDNIKNNSEIIFNIGHLRSYSNFLELDTDTIIQKFKDQVSFNSKEEKKNITPIVENNFFKIEKFFAASLILIIFTSFYFLFVDQNDNEINFALIPDIPESLEPIV
;
A
#
# COMPACT_ATOMS: atom_id res chain seq x y z
N MET A 1 -25.10 -26.56 3.46
CA MET A 1 -25.15 -25.14 3.87
C MET A 1 -25.08 -24.32 2.58
N LYS A 2 -25.93 -23.30 2.37
CA LYS A 2 -25.86 -22.52 1.13
C LYS A 2 -24.61 -21.64 1.14
N THR A 3 -23.91 -21.54 0.02
CA THR A 3 -22.78 -20.61 -0.16
C THR A 3 -23.27 -19.17 -0.29
N VAL A 4 -22.35 -18.21 -0.20
CA VAL A 4 -22.69 -16.79 -0.35
C VAL A 4 -23.22 -16.52 -1.75
N GLY A 5 -22.58 -17.04 -2.80
CA GLY A 5 -23.04 -16.89 -4.17
C GLY A 5 -24.47 -17.44 -4.38
N GLN A 6 -24.77 -18.62 -3.82
CA GLN A 6 -26.12 -19.17 -3.88
C GLN A 6 -27.17 -18.31 -3.18
N ILE A 7 -26.82 -17.66 -2.07
CA ILE A 7 -27.73 -16.74 -1.37
C ILE A 7 -28.04 -15.52 -2.24
N LEU A 8 -27.02 -14.90 -2.84
CA LEU A 8 -27.19 -13.78 -3.75
C LEU A 8 -28.05 -14.14 -4.97
N LEU A 9 -27.72 -15.24 -5.63
CA LEU A 9 -28.46 -15.75 -6.80
C LEU A 9 -29.95 -15.95 -6.48
N ILE A 10 -30.26 -16.59 -5.37
CA ILE A 10 -31.64 -16.84 -4.95
C ILE A 10 -32.35 -15.53 -4.65
N ALA A 11 -31.73 -14.62 -3.93
CA ALA A 11 -32.32 -13.33 -3.59
C ALA A 11 -32.57 -12.47 -4.83
N ARG A 12 -31.63 -12.43 -5.80
CA ARG A 12 -31.82 -11.75 -7.08
C ARG A 12 -33.00 -12.33 -7.86
N ASN A 13 -33.05 -13.64 -7.99
CA ASN A 13 -34.12 -14.31 -8.71
C ASN A 13 -35.49 -14.12 -8.06
N SER A 14 -35.55 -14.08 -6.72
CA SER A 14 -36.82 -13.81 -6.00
C SER A 14 -37.37 -12.41 -6.26
N LYS A 15 -36.50 -11.45 -6.58
CA LYS A 15 -36.88 -10.08 -6.99
C LYS A 15 -37.08 -9.96 -8.51
N ASN A 16 -36.97 -11.03 -9.29
CA ASN A 16 -37.06 -11.06 -10.76
C ASN A 16 -36.08 -10.10 -11.46
N LEU A 17 -34.89 -9.90 -10.88
CA LEU A 17 -33.86 -9.01 -11.41
C LEU A 17 -32.91 -9.79 -12.33
N SER A 18 -32.56 -9.20 -13.47
CA SER A 18 -31.51 -9.75 -14.33
C SER A 18 -30.12 -9.28 -13.86
N ILE A 19 -29.06 -9.99 -14.28
CA ILE A 19 -27.66 -9.58 -14.06
C ILE A 19 -27.41 -8.20 -14.68
N ILE A 20 -28.11 -7.86 -15.78
CA ILE A 20 -27.97 -6.57 -16.46
C ILE A 20 -28.51 -5.45 -15.58
N ASP A 21 -29.67 -5.66 -14.96
CA ASP A 21 -30.29 -4.68 -14.07
C ASP A 21 -29.38 -4.35 -12.89
N ILE A 22 -28.82 -5.40 -12.26
CA ILE A 22 -27.86 -5.23 -11.17
C ILE A 22 -26.60 -4.50 -11.62
N SER A 23 -26.07 -4.87 -12.80
CA SER A 23 -24.86 -4.26 -13.35
C SER A 23 -25.03 -2.75 -13.60
N ILE A 24 -26.17 -2.34 -14.10
CA ILE A 24 -26.48 -0.94 -14.38
C ILE A 24 -26.67 -0.16 -13.07
N GLU A 25 -27.45 -0.73 -12.15
CA GLU A 25 -27.80 -0.06 -10.88
C GLU A 25 -26.58 0.14 -9.98
N LEU A 26 -25.80 -0.92 -9.79
CA LEU A 26 -24.63 -0.90 -8.90
C LEU A 26 -23.34 -0.41 -9.56
N LYS A 27 -23.34 -0.21 -10.88
CA LYS A 27 -22.16 0.10 -11.69
C LYS A 27 -21.03 -0.92 -11.49
N ILE A 28 -21.41 -2.18 -11.34
CA ILE A 28 -20.52 -3.33 -11.22
C ILE A 28 -20.57 -4.11 -12.54
N SER A 29 -19.42 -4.57 -13.04
CA SER A 29 -19.40 -5.33 -14.29
C SER A 29 -20.17 -6.66 -14.15
N LYS A 30 -20.80 -7.10 -15.24
CA LYS A 30 -21.56 -8.37 -15.26
C LYS A 30 -20.70 -9.56 -14.88
N SER A 31 -19.43 -9.56 -15.29
CA SER A 31 -18.49 -10.64 -14.94
C SER A 31 -18.28 -10.76 -13.43
N ILE A 32 -18.13 -9.64 -12.73
CA ILE A 32 -17.97 -9.62 -11.28
C ILE A 32 -19.24 -10.15 -10.59
N ILE A 33 -20.42 -9.77 -11.05
CA ILE A 33 -21.69 -10.26 -10.49
C ILE A 33 -21.80 -11.78 -10.69
N ILE A 34 -21.46 -12.29 -11.88
CA ILE A 34 -21.45 -13.71 -12.19
C ILE A 34 -20.44 -14.45 -11.32
N ASP A 35 -19.24 -13.91 -11.14
CA ASP A 35 -18.18 -14.50 -10.31
C ASP A 35 -18.61 -14.57 -8.84
N LEU A 36 -19.26 -13.51 -8.31
CA LEU A 36 -19.81 -13.50 -6.95
C LEU A 36 -20.92 -14.54 -6.75
N GLU A 37 -21.84 -14.69 -7.72
CA GLU A 37 -22.94 -15.67 -7.64
C GLU A 37 -22.45 -17.12 -7.78
N ASN A 38 -21.34 -17.34 -8.48
CA ASN A 38 -20.72 -18.65 -8.65
C ASN A 38 -19.62 -18.97 -7.63
N ASP A 39 -19.41 -18.11 -6.63
CA ASP A 39 -18.32 -18.25 -5.64
C ASP A 39 -16.93 -18.35 -6.30
N ASN A 40 -16.74 -17.76 -7.49
CA ASN A 40 -15.53 -17.86 -8.30
C ASN A 40 -14.53 -16.76 -7.95
N ILE A 41 -13.92 -16.85 -6.77
CA ILE A 41 -12.96 -15.86 -6.27
C ILE A 41 -11.56 -16.45 -6.35
N LYS A 42 -10.77 -15.94 -7.31
CA LYS A 42 -9.52 -16.58 -7.72
C LYS A 42 -8.27 -16.13 -6.95
N ASN A 43 -8.25 -14.91 -6.37
CA ASN A 43 -7.03 -14.32 -5.81
C ASN A 43 -7.25 -13.58 -4.49
N ASN A 44 -6.28 -13.67 -3.58
CA ASN A 44 -6.31 -12.96 -2.30
C ASN A 44 -6.37 -11.42 -2.46
N SER A 45 -5.78 -10.85 -3.52
CA SER A 45 -5.86 -9.42 -3.82
C SER A 45 -7.26 -8.97 -4.23
N GLU A 46 -8.06 -9.85 -4.82
CA GLU A 46 -9.42 -9.57 -5.25
C GLU A 46 -10.42 -9.61 -4.09
N ILE A 47 -10.08 -10.27 -2.97
CA ILE A 47 -10.96 -10.43 -1.81
C ILE A 47 -11.44 -9.08 -1.27
N ILE A 48 -10.56 -8.08 -1.17
CA ILE A 48 -10.90 -6.75 -0.63
C ILE A 48 -11.90 -6.04 -1.54
N PHE A 49 -11.69 -6.11 -2.87
CA PHE A 49 -12.60 -5.53 -3.85
C PHE A 49 -13.94 -6.28 -3.86
N ASN A 50 -13.90 -7.60 -3.78
CA ASN A 50 -15.09 -8.44 -3.73
C ASN A 50 -15.93 -8.19 -2.46
N ILE A 51 -15.31 -7.89 -1.31
CA ILE A 51 -16.05 -7.46 -0.10
C ILE A 51 -16.82 -6.16 -0.37
N GLY A 52 -16.22 -5.20 -1.09
CA GLY A 52 -16.88 -3.95 -1.49
C GLY A 52 -18.09 -4.20 -2.40
N HIS A 53 -17.90 -5.01 -3.44
CA HIS A 53 -18.96 -5.37 -4.37
C HIS A 53 -20.07 -6.18 -3.68
N LEU A 54 -19.68 -7.12 -2.83
CA LEU A 54 -20.60 -7.94 -2.04
C LEU A 54 -21.45 -7.10 -1.09
N ARG A 55 -20.86 -6.08 -0.46
CA ARG A 55 -21.59 -5.14 0.40
C ARG A 55 -22.65 -4.38 -0.38
N SER A 56 -22.28 -3.80 -1.53
CA SER A 56 -23.21 -3.07 -2.39
C SER A 56 -24.34 -3.98 -2.88
N TYR A 57 -24.00 -5.20 -3.30
CA TYR A 57 -24.96 -6.13 -3.85
C TYR A 57 -25.91 -6.68 -2.79
N SER A 58 -25.42 -7.04 -1.60
CA SER A 58 -26.24 -7.50 -0.47
C SER A 58 -27.20 -6.40 0.00
N ASN A 59 -26.74 -5.16 0.12
CA ASN A 59 -27.60 -4.01 0.49
C ASN A 59 -28.70 -3.80 -0.55
N PHE A 60 -28.39 -3.87 -1.84
CA PHE A 60 -29.37 -3.71 -2.91
C PHE A 60 -30.45 -4.82 -2.88
N LEU A 61 -30.04 -6.04 -2.53
CA LEU A 61 -30.95 -7.15 -2.36
C LEU A 61 -31.69 -7.17 -1.02
N GLU A 62 -31.42 -6.18 -0.14
CA GLU A 62 -31.99 -6.09 1.22
C GLU A 62 -31.65 -7.30 2.09
N LEU A 63 -30.46 -7.86 1.91
CA LEU A 63 -29.95 -8.96 2.75
C LEU A 63 -29.20 -8.39 3.97
N ASP A 64 -29.08 -9.23 5.01
CA ASP A 64 -28.19 -8.93 6.13
C ASP A 64 -26.72 -8.94 5.66
N THR A 65 -26.23 -7.75 5.32
CA THR A 65 -24.90 -7.54 4.72
C THR A 65 -23.78 -8.02 5.62
N ASP A 66 -23.87 -7.81 6.94
CA ASP A 66 -22.80 -8.18 7.85
C ASP A 66 -22.70 -9.72 7.97
N THR A 67 -23.83 -10.40 8.04
CA THR A 67 -23.87 -11.87 8.01
C THR A 67 -23.31 -12.41 6.69
N ILE A 68 -23.64 -11.80 5.56
CA ILE A 68 -23.13 -12.22 4.24
C ILE A 68 -21.61 -12.01 4.16
N ILE A 69 -21.10 -10.87 4.60
CA ILE A 69 -19.65 -10.59 4.58
C ILE A 69 -18.90 -11.53 5.52
N GLN A 70 -19.43 -11.80 6.71
CA GLN A 70 -18.78 -12.72 7.64
C GLN A 70 -18.70 -14.15 7.03
N LYS A 71 -19.80 -14.62 6.48
CA LYS A 71 -19.88 -15.91 5.80
C LYS A 71 -18.90 -16.01 4.61
N PHE A 72 -18.76 -14.92 3.86
CA PHE A 72 -17.79 -14.83 2.77
C PHE A 72 -16.34 -14.94 3.26
N LYS A 73 -15.99 -14.21 4.33
CA LYS A 73 -14.67 -14.30 4.94
C LYS A 73 -14.34 -15.71 5.43
N ASP A 74 -15.31 -16.38 6.04
CA ASP A 74 -15.16 -17.75 6.51
C ASP A 74 -14.94 -18.72 5.33
N GLN A 75 -15.70 -18.54 4.26
CA GLN A 75 -15.60 -19.33 3.02
C GLN A 75 -14.22 -19.18 2.36
N VAL A 76 -13.72 -17.96 2.24
CA VAL A 76 -12.41 -17.66 1.66
C VAL A 76 -11.27 -18.14 2.56
N SER A 77 -11.39 -17.97 3.88
CA SER A 77 -10.36 -18.43 4.83
C SER A 77 -10.24 -19.96 4.84
N PHE A 78 -11.33 -20.67 4.63
CA PHE A 78 -11.34 -22.13 4.50
C PHE A 78 -10.60 -22.56 3.23
N ASN A 79 -10.94 -21.98 2.08
CA ASN A 79 -10.31 -22.29 0.80
C ASN A 79 -8.79 -21.97 0.82
N SER A 80 -8.38 -20.88 1.45
CA SER A 80 -6.96 -20.50 1.56
C SER A 80 -6.13 -21.48 2.43
N LYS A 81 -6.75 -22.20 3.35
CA LYS A 81 -6.07 -23.24 4.14
C LYS A 81 -5.83 -24.51 3.33
N GLU A 82 -6.72 -24.85 2.41
CA GLU A 82 -6.53 -26.00 1.52
C GLU A 82 -5.48 -25.73 0.43
N GLU A 83 -5.45 -24.52 -0.14
CA GLU A 83 -4.42 -24.13 -1.12
C GLU A 83 -3.02 -24.04 -0.51
N LYS A 84 -2.87 -23.60 0.74
CA LYS A 84 -1.55 -23.54 1.42
C LYS A 84 -0.86 -24.90 1.58
N LYS A 85 -1.56 -26.00 1.38
CA LYS A 85 -0.98 -27.35 1.44
C LYS A 85 -0.17 -27.71 0.19
N ASN A 86 -0.31 -26.96 -0.90
CA ASN A 86 0.32 -27.22 -2.21
C ASN A 86 1.12 -26.05 -2.79
N ILE A 87 1.34 -24.96 -2.04
CA ILE A 87 2.10 -23.81 -2.53
C ILE A 87 3.51 -23.87 -1.95
N THR A 88 4.51 -24.09 -2.81
CA THR A 88 5.90 -23.71 -2.58
C THR A 88 5.94 -22.26 -2.08
N PRO A 89 6.83 -21.91 -1.14
CA PRO A 89 6.86 -20.58 -0.57
C PRO A 89 7.02 -19.56 -1.71
N ILE A 90 5.95 -18.82 -1.97
CA ILE A 90 6.04 -17.59 -2.76
C ILE A 90 6.98 -16.70 -1.95
N VAL A 91 8.10 -16.36 -2.60
CA VAL A 91 9.06 -15.37 -2.12
C VAL A 91 8.28 -14.28 -1.38
N GLU A 92 8.46 -14.20 -0.06
CA GLU A 92 8.05 -13.04 0.70
C GLU A 92 8.65 -11.84 -0.05
N ASN A 93 7.83 -11.10 -0.77
CA ASN A 93 8.18 -9.75 -1.13
C ASN A 93 8.40 -9.04 0.21
N ASN A 94 9.65 -9.01 0.60
CA ASN A 94 10.10 -8.07 1.58
C ASN A 94 9.70 -6.70 1.04
N PHE A 95 8.50 -6.26 1.40
CA PHE A 95 8.23 -4.83 1.44
C PHE A 95 9.40 -4.29 2.26
N PHE A 96 10.33 -3.67 1.55
CA PHE A 96 11.49 -3.01 2.11
C PHE A 96 11.01 -2.39 3.41
N LYS A 97 11.56 -2.85 4.53
CA LYS A 97 11.18 -2.33 5.84
C LYS A 97 11.58 -0.87 5.80
N ILE A 98 10.63 -0.04 5.42
CA ILE A 98 10.76 1.42 5.30
C ILE A 98 11.42 1.98 6.56
N GLU A 99 11.13 1.41 7.71
CA GLU A 99 11.78 1.69 8.99
C GLU A 99 13.32 1.62 8.95
N LYS A 100 13.92 0.70 8.19
CA LYS A 100 15.38 0.59 8.07
C LYS A 100 15.98 1.70 7.20
N PHE A 101 15.25 2.19 6.21
CA PHE A 101 15.68 3.32 5.41
C PHE A 101 15.63 4.64 6.18
N PHE A 102 14.62 4.83 7.03
CA PHE A 102 14.57 5.98 7.92
C PHE A 102 15.73 5.97 8.93
N ALA A 103 16.06 4.83 9.51
CA ALA A 103 17.21 4.69 10.40
C ALA A 103 18.55 4.99 9.69
N ALA A 104 18.75 4.45 8.49
CA ALA A 104 19.94 4.71 7.68
C ALA A 104 20.06 6.18 7.26
N SER A 105 18.94 6.81 6.87
CA SER A 105 18.88 8.24 6.54
C SER A 105 19.24 9.13 7.71
N LEU A 106 18.76 8.80 8.90
CA LEU A 106 19.04 9.56 10.13
C LEU A 106 20.52 9.49 10.50
N ILE A 107 21.15 8.33 10.38
CA ILE A 107 22.61 8.15 10.59
C ILE A 107 23.40 9.00 9.59
N LEU A 108 22.99 9.02 8.33
CA LEU A 108 23.67 9.79 7.28
C LEU A 108 23.56 11.30 7.53
N ILE A 109 22.40 11.80 8.00
CA ILE A 109 22.21 13.19 8.37
C ILE A 109 23.10 13.58 9.57
N ILE A 110 23.18 12.73 10.58
CA ILE A 110 24.06 12.96 11.75
C ILE A 110 25.53 13.03 11.30
N PHE A 111 25.94 12.11 10.43
CA PHE A 111 27.33 12.05 9.94
C PHE A 111 27.68 13.26 9.07
N THR A 112 26.80 13.70 8.20
CA THR A 112 27.01 14.91 7.38
C THR A 112 26.99 16.18 8.22
N SER A 113 26.11 16.26 9.23
CA SER A 113 26.09 17.38 10.17
C SER A 113 27.38 17.45 11.01
N PHE A 114 27.86 16.33 11.50
CA PHE A 114 29.13 16.25 12.24
C PHE A 114 30.33 16.63 11.37
N TYR A 115 30.34 16.13 10.11
CA TYR A 115 31.37 16.50 9.15
C TYR A 115 31.40 18.00 8.89
N PHE A 116 30.25 18.63 8.69
CA PHE A 116 30.14 20.07 8.42
C PHE A 116 30.57 20.93 9.64
N LEU A 117 30.19 20.49 10.86
CA LEU A 117 30.56 21.21 12.09
C LEU A 117 32.04 21.05 12.50
N PHE A 118 32.66 19.92 12.15
CA PHE A 118 34.00 19.60 12.63
C PHE A 118 35.11 19.86 11.60
N VAL A 119 34.82 19.63 10.30
CA VAL A 119 35.83 19.79 9.24
C VAL A 119 35.82 21.20 8.68
N ASP A 120 34.65 21.83 8.54
CA ASP A 120 34.55 23.18 7.96
C ASP A 120 35.05 24.30 8.90
N GLN A 121 35.21 24.03 10.21
CA GLN A 121 35.79 25.01 11.14
C GLN A 121 37.32 25.10 11.07
N ASN A 122 37.99 24.16 10.37
CA ASN A 122 39.47 24.11 10.40
C ASN A 122 40.11 24.89 9.24
N ASP A 123 39.31 25.38 8.26
CA ASP A 123 39.85 26.06 7.08
C ASP A 123 39.81 27.60 7.17
N ASN A 124 39.34 28.22 8.29
CA ASN A 124 39.25 29.66 8.44
C ASN A 124 40.45 30.30 9.16
N GLU A 125 41.51 29.55 9.44
CA GLU A 125 42.79 30.16 9.78
C GLU A 125 43.63 30.41 8.50
N ILE A 126 43.14 31.24 7.60
CA ILE A 126 44.03 31.89 6.65
C ILE A 126 44.85 32.89 7.46
N ASN A 127 46.07 32.48 7.79
CA ASN A 127 47.08 33.29 8.40
C ASN A 127 47.31 34.54 7.55
N PHE A 128 46.70 35.66 7.94
CA PHE A 128 47.07 37.02 7.45
C PHE A 128 48.45 37.47 7.93
N ALA A 129 49.22 36.57 8.59
CA ALA A 129 50.54 36.87 9.15
C ALA A 129 51.69 36.83 8.12
N LEU A 130 51.41 36.72 6.83
CA LEU A 130 52.44 36.68 5.77
C LEU A 130 52.29 37.82 4.74
N ILE A 131 51.79 38.98 5.17
CA ILE A 131 52.03 40.21 4.40
C ILE A 131 53.31 40.80 4.97
N PRO A 132 54.46 40.74 4.26
CA PRO A 132 55.67 41.42 4.74
C PRO A 132 55.40 42.89 4.74
N ASP A 133 55.77 43.55 5.84
CA ASP A 133 55.74 45.02 5.96
C ASP A 133 56.46 45.62 4.76
N ILE A 134 55.82 46.60 4.12
CA ILE A 134 56.41 47.39 3.01
C ILE A 134 57.58 48.14 3.60
N PRO A 135 58.82 47.95 3.08
CA PRO A 135 59.96 48.66 3.61
C PRO A 135 59.76 50.17 3.47
N GLU A 136 60.02 50.88 4.54
CA GLU A 136 59.91 52.37 4.74
C GLU A 136 60.69 53.19 3.70
N SER A 137 61.39 52.57 2.76
CA SER A 137 62.27 53.19 1.78
C SER A 137 61.58 53.70 0.50
N LEU A 138 60.23 53.64 0.41
CA LEU A 138 59.51 54.14 -0.75
C LEU A 138 58.59 55.33 -0.49
N GLU A 139 58.96 56.16 0.51
CA GLU A 139 58.33 57.47 0.58
C GLU A 139 58.81 58.39 -0.57
N PRO A 140 57.90 59.02 -1.31
CA PRO A 140 58.30 59.90 -2.40
C PRO A 140 58.96 61.15 -1.81
N ILE A 141 60.18 61.39 -2.24
CA ILE A 141 60.88 62.61 -1.98
C ILE A 141 60.17 63.73 -2.75
N VAL A 142 59.58 64.68 -2.02
CA VAL A 142 59.07 65.94 -2.56
C VAL A 142 60.19 66.92 -2.73
#